data_2624b840b312ee3192d427f3021bfac8
#
_entry.id   2624b840b312ee3192d427f3021bfac8
#
_cell.length_a   1.000
_cell.length_b   1.000
_cell.length_c   1.000
_cell.angle_alpha   90.00
_cell.angle_beta   90.00
_cell.angle_gamma   90.00
#
_symmetry.space_group_name_H-M   'P 1'
#
loop_
_entity.id
_entity.type
_entity.pdbx_description
1 polymer ?
#
loop_
_entity_poly.entity_id
_entity_poly.type
_entity_poly.pdbx_seq_one_letter_code
_entity_poly.pdbx_strand_id
1 'polypeptide(L)'
;YPKDPAFAKMFGPRGVIRSYADGRVEDTGPLTRKRMETADEEFVAAAEKFVDRSVKEGKPFFAWVNTTGMHFRTHPAAKHLGKSGQDFYNDVMVAHDELVGQLLNQLDELGIADNTIVFYSTDNGVHYNTWPDAGITPFRSEKNSNWEGAYRVPAVARWPGKIEPGRVSIAVMSHLDWMPTLVAAAGDPNLKQDLLKGRRVGQKNAKLHLDGYNFVPYLTGETEQSPRRHF
;
A
#
# COMPACT_ATOMS: atom_id res chain seq x y z
N TYR A 1 12.60 -9.61 -19.16
CA TYR A 1 11.67 -10.38 -19.99
C TYR A 1 12.32 -11.69 -20.35
N PRO A 2 11.60 -12.82 -20.38
CA PRO A 2 12.21 -14.10 -20.68
C PRO A 2 12.72 -14.08 -22.11
N LYS A 3 14.00 -14.47 -22.28
CA LYS A 3 14.61 -14.66 -23.59
C LYS A 3 14.19 -15.99 -24.21
N ASP A 4 13.76 -16.96 -23.39
CA ASP A 4 13.23 -18.24 -23.84
C ASP A 4 11.85 -18.04 -24.48
N PRO A 5 11.64 -18.45 -25.75
CA PRO A 5 10.37 -18.28 -26.45
C PRO A 5 9.19 -19.00 -25.78
N ALA A 6 9.41 -20.17 -25.19
CA ALA A 6 8.36 -20.93 -24.50
C ALA A 6 7.93 -20.20 -23.20
N PHE A 7 8.90 -19.67 -22.47
CA PHE A 7 8.65 -18.90 -21.26
C PHE A 7 7.99 -17.55 -21.59
N ALA A 8 8.42 -16.89 -22.69
CA ALA A 8 7.80 -15.66 -23.17
C ALA A 8 6.34 -15.90 -23.60
N LYS A 9 6.03 -17.04 -24.22
CA LYS A 9 4.66 -17.42 -24.58
C LYS A 9 3.78 -17.64 -23.36
N MET A 10 4.33 -18.15 -22.26
CA MET A 10 3.60 -18.45 -21.03
C MET A 10 3.43 -17.21 -20.11
N PHE A 11 4.44 -16.36 -20.02
CA PHE A 11 4.51 -15.29 -19.02
C PHE A 11 4.69 -13.88 -19.59
N GLY A 12 4.89 -13.73 -20.86
CA GLY A 12 5.15 -12.45 -21.48
C GLY A 12 4.30 -12.13 -22.69
N PRO A 13 4.39 -10.91 -23.22
CA PRO A 13 4.90 -9.74 -22.53
C PRO A 13 3.94 -9.31 -21.42
N ARG A 14 4.49 -8.91 -20.26
CA ARG A 14 3.69 -8.30 -19.20
C ARG A 14 3.46 -6.85 -19.57
N GLY A 15 2.21 -6.40 -19.50
CA GLY A 15 1.80 -5.04 -19.77
C GLY A 15 1.34 -4.32 -18.51
N VAL A 16 1.14 -3.03 -18.64
CA VAL A 16 0.41 -2.23 -17.66
C VAL A 16 -1.06 -2.22 -18.09
N ILE A 17 -1.92 -2.71 -17.23
CA ILE A 17 -3.34 -2.87 -17.51
C ILE A 17 -4.13 -1.79 -16.78
N ARG A 18 -5.07 -1.17 -17.49
CA ARG A 18 -6.07 -0.27 -16.92
C ARG A 18 -7.42 -0.95 -16.92
N SER A 19 -8.02 -1.08 -15.74
CA SER A 19 -9.37 -1.61 -15.58
C SER A 19 -10.36 -0.50 -15.23
N TYR A 20 -11.60 -0.65 -15.68
CA TYR A 20 -12.67 0.32 -15.48
C TYR A 20 -13.82 -0.31 -14.70
N ALA A 21 -14.65 0.53 -14.08
CA ALA A 21 -15.79 0.08 -13.27
C ALA A 21 -16.84 -0.67 -14.07
N ASP A 22 -16.92 -0.45 -15.38
CA ASP A 22 -17.82 -1.16 -16.33
C ASP A 22 -17.29 -2.55 -16.72
N GLY A 23 -16.12 -2.97 -16.18
CA GLY A 23 -15.48 -4.24 -16.48
C GLY A 23 -14.58 -4.22 -17.73
N ARG A 24 -14.48 -3.11 -18.42
CA ARG A 24 -13.56 -2.95 -19.56
C ARG A 24 -12.12 -2.99 -19.05
N VAL A 25 -11.27 -3.69 -19.82
CA VAL A 25 -9.82 -3.79 -19.56
C VAL A 25 -9.07 -3.28 -20.78
N GLU A 26 -8.10 -2.43 -20.56
CA GLU A 26 -7.21 -1.87 -21.58
C GLU A 26 -5.78 -2.30 -21.29
N ASP A 27 -5.11 -2.92 -22.26
CA ASP A 27 -3.67 -3.13 -22.22
C ASP A 27 -2.99 -1.85 -22.74
N THR A 28 -2.30 -1.14 -21.85
CA THR A 28 -1.63 0.12 -22.18
C THR A 28 -0.22 -0.09 -22.72
N GLY A 29 0.13 -1.33 -23.04
CA GLY A 29 1.40 -1.73 -23.61
C GLY A 29 2.39 -2.33 -22.61
N PRO A 30 3.53 -2.84 -23.10
CA PRO A 30 4.45 -3.63 -22.32
C PRO A 30 5.17 -2.83 -21.23
N LEU A 31 5.38 -3.47 -20.08
CA LEU A 31 6.22 -2.96 -19.02
C LEU A 31 7.70 -3.21 -19.36
N THR A 32 8.25 -2.38 -20.22
CA THR A 32 9.67 -2.41 -20.57
C THR A 32 10.53 -1.86 -19.43
N ARG A 33 11.84 -2.14 -19.43
CA ARG A 33 12.77 -1.53 -18.48
C ARG A 33 12.65 0.00 -18.45
N LYS A 34 12.56 0.63 -19.63
CA LYS A 34 12.40 2.09 -19.73
C LYS A 34 11.10 2.59 -19.09
N ARG A 35 9.99 1.89 -19.30
CA ARG A 35 8.71 2.22 -18.67
C ARG A 35 8.72 2.01 -17.16
N MET A 36 9.46 1.02 -16.66
CA MET A 36 9.60 0.80 -15.22
C MET A 36 10.22 1.99 -14.48
N GLU A 37 11.02 2.82 -15.17
CA GLU A 37 11.60 4.04 -14.59
C GLU A 37 10.54 5.07 -14.16
N THR A 38 9.34 5.02 -14.74
CA THR A 38 8.24 5.98 -14.52
C THR A 38 6.89 5.32 -14.28
N ALA A 39 6.83 4.00 -14.16
CA ALA A 39 5.55 3.28 -13.98
C ALA A 39 4.81 3.72 -12.71
N ASP A 40 5.54 3.99 -11.64
CA ASP A 40 4.95 4.42 -10.36
C ASP A 40 4.36 5.84 -10.48
N GLU A 41 4.95 6.71 -11.30
CA GLU A 41 4.36 8.02 -11.65
C GLU A 41 3.01 7.84 -12.38
N GLU A 42 2.91 6.85 -13.29
CA GLU A 42 1.64 6.53 -13.98
C GLU A 42 0.56 6.08 -12.97
N PHE A 43 0.94 5.26 -11.98
CA PHE A 43 0.00 4.75 -10.97
C PHE A 43 -0.45 5.86 -10.02
N VAL A 44 0.46 6.69 -9.55
CA VAL A 44 0.14 7.82 -8.68
C VAL A 44 -0.73 8.84 -9.43
N ALA A 45 -0.41 9.19 -10.67
CA ALA A 45 -1.25 10.08 -11.49
C ALA A 45 -2.67 9.52 -11.73
N ALA A 46 -2.81 8.19 -11.79
CA ALA A 46 -4.14 7.57 -11.89
C ALA A 46 -4.90 7.66 -10.56
N ALA A 47 -4.22 7.50 -9.43
CA ALA A 47 -4.79 7.66 -8.09
C ALA A 47 -5.22 9.11 -7.85
N GLU A 48 -4.38 10.09 -8.19
CA GLU A 48 -4.71 11.52 -8.08
C GLU A 48 -5.98 11.88 -8.86
N LYS A 49 -6.07 11.44 -10.12
CA LYS A 49 -7.28 11.64 -10.95
C LYS A 49 -8.52 10.98 -10.36
N PHE A 50 -8.35 9.84 -9.69
CA PHE A 50 -9.46 9.18 -9.01
C PHE A 50 -9.91 9.97 -7.79
N VAL A 51 -9.00 10.49 -6.98
CA VAL A 51 -9.28 11.34 -5.82
C VAL A 51 -9.99 12.62 -6.26
N ASP A 52 -9.43 13.36 -7.24
CA ASP A 52 -10.02 14.58 -7.78
C ASP A 52 -11.46 14.39 -8.24
N ARG A 53 -11.70 13.31 -8.98
CA ARG A 53 -13.05 12.98 -9.44
C ARG A 53 -13.99 12.69 -8.27
N SER A 54 -13.53 11.92 -7.28
CA SER A 54 -14.35 11.56 -6.12
C SER A 54 -14.74 12.79 -5.31
N VAL A 55 -13.80 13.71 -5.09
CA VAL A 55 -14.04 14.99 -4.41
C VAL A 55 -15.01 15.86 -5.20
N LYS A 56 -14.80 16.01 -6.52
CA LYS A 56 -15.69 16.77 -7.39
C LYS A 56 -17.12 16.24 -7.40
N GLU A 57 -17.28 14.92 -7.30
CA GLU A 57 -18.56 14.24 -7.24
C GLU A 57 -19.17 14.21 -5.82
N GLY A 58 -18.48 14.72 -4.80
CA GLY A 58 -18.89 14.66 -3.40
C GLY A 58 -19.01 13.24 -2.85
N LYS A 59 -18.22 12.30 -3.38
CA LYS A 59 -18.27 10.89 -3.00
C LYS A 59 -17.12 10.52 -2.08
N PRO A 60 -17.37 9.80 -0.97
CA PRO A 60 -16.30 9.20 -0.20
C PRO A 60 -15.55 8.17 -1.06
N PHE A 61 -14.25 8.00 -0.80
CA PHE A 61 -13.44 7.09 -1.57
C PHE A 61 -12.55 6.21 -0.68
N PHE A 62 -12.15 5.09 -1.23
CA PHE A 62 -11.06 4.26 -0.75
C PHE A 62 -10.06 4.08 -1.90
N ALA A 63 -8.82 4.49 -1.67
CA ALA A 63 -7.73 4.33 -2.62
C ALA A 63 -6.66 3.43 -2.03
N TRP A 64 -6.31 2.36 -2.74
CA TRP A 64 -5.20 1.48 -2.41
C TRP A 64 -4.14 1.63 -3.49
N VAL A 65 -3.06 2.33 -3.18
CA VAL A 65 -2.01 2.70 -4.13
C VAL A 65 -0.77 1.89 -3.84
N ASN A 66 -0.43 0.97 -4.74
CA ASN A 66 0.79 0.17 -4.67
C ASN A 66 1.76 0.65 -5.72
N THR A 67 2.95 1.03 -5.30
CA THR A 67 4.08 1.32 -6.18
C THR A 67 4.90 0.06 -6.41
N THR A 68 5.74 0.06 -7.44
CA THR A 68 6.67 -1.02 -7.77
C THR A 68 8.07 -0.76 -7.24
N GLY A 69 8.34 0.48 -6.85
CA GLY A 69 9.61 0.92 -6.33
C GLY A 69 10.09 0.10 -5.16
N MET A 70 11.40 -0.11 -5.12
CA MET A 70 12.16 -0.95 -4.21
C MET A 70 11.90 -2.45 -4.27
N HIS A 71 11.22 -2.96 -5.29
CA HIS A 71 11.22 -4.37 -5.59
C HIS A 71 12.59 -4.82 -6.15
N PHE A 72 12.83 -6.13 -6.27
CA PHE A 72 14.13 -6.64 -6.74
C PHE A 72 14.53 -6.18 -8.16
N ARG A 73 13.57 -5.75 -8.98
CA ARG A 73 13.81 -5.13 -10.30
C ARG A 73 13.40 -3.67 -10.23
N THR A 74 14.30 -2.85 -9.73
CA THR A 74 14.07 -1.42 -9.56
C THR A 74 14.96 -0.62 -10.51
N HIS A 75 14.41 0.46 -11.09
CA HIS A 75 15.08 1.27 -12.08
C HIS A 75 14.74 2.75 -11.84
N PRO A 76 15.68 3.54 -11.32
CA PRO A 76 15.47 4.98 -11.17
C PRO A 76 15.38 5.67 -12.53
N ALA A 77 14.49 6.64 -12.65
CA ALA A 77 14.51 7.58 -13.78
C ALA A 77 15.78 8.45 -13.74
N ALA A 78 16.20 8.93 -14.90
CA ALA A 78 17.42 9.75 -15.01
C ALA A 78 17.45 10.96 -14.05
N LYS A 79 16.29 11.56 -13.78
CA LYS A 79 16.15 12.69 -12.85
C LYS A 79 16.44 12.34 -11.38
N HIS A 80 16.43 11.05 -11.02
CA HIS A 80 16.68 10.56 -9.65
C HIS A 80 18.06 9.95 -9.47
N LEU A 81 18.78 9.66 -10.57
CA LEU A 81 20.11 9.07 -10.48
C LEU A 81 21.06 9.94 -9.66
N GLY A 82 21.67 9.35 -8.63
CA GLY A 82 22.63 9.99 -7.74
C GLY A 82 22.01 10.88 -6.66
N LYS A 83 20.68 11.03 -6.60
CA LYS A 83 20.04 11.91 -5.61
C LYS A 83 20.20 11.43 -4.17
N SER A 84 20.25 10.13 -3.94
CA SER A 84 20.48 9.56 -2.61
C SER A 84 21.93 9.71 -2.12
N GLY A 85 22.89 9.93 -3.04
CA GLY A 85 24.30 9.84 -2.75
C GLY A 85 24.80 8.40 -2.49
N GLN A 86 23.95 7.40 -2.78
CA GLN A 86 24.22 5.98 -2.64
C GLN A 86 24.04 5.28 -3.99
N ASP A 87 23.19 4.25 -4.08
CA ASP A 87 22.98 3.48 -5.28
C ASP A 87 21.54 3.59 -5.83
N PHE A 88 21.25 2.77 -6.84
CA PHE A 88 19.95 2.76 -7.53
C PHE A 88 18.76 2.46 -6.61
N TYR A 89 18.94 1.58 -5.64
CA TYR A 89 17.88 1.23 -4.70
C TYR A 89 17.46 2.44 -3.87
N ASN A 90 18.44 3.16 -3.36
CA ASN A 90 18.21 4.36 -2.55
C ASN A 90 17.75 5.56 -3.40
N ASP A 91 18.19 5.68 -4.67
CA ASP A 91 17.67 6.68 -5.61
C ASP A 91 16.18 6.46 -5.89
N VAL A 92 15.73 5.20 -6.00
CA VAL A 92 14.30 4.88 -6.14
C VAL A 92 13.54 5.13 -4.83
N MET A 93 14.18 4.97 -3.66
CA MET A 93 13.57 5.36 -2.38
C MET A 93 13.26 6.86 -2.35
N VAL A 94 14.17 7.71 -2.83
CA VAL A 94 13.93 9.16 -2.97
C VAL A 94 12.78 9.44 -3.93
N ALA A 95 12.75 8.75 -5.08
CA ALA A 95 11.65 8.87 -6.03
C ALA A 95 10.30 8.45 -5.43
N HIS A 96 10.30 7.37 -4.65
CA HIS A 96 9.10 6.88 -3.96
C HIS A 96 8.60 7.89 -2.91
N ASP A 97 9.49 8.46 -2.12
CA ASP A 97 9.14 9.49 -1.14
C ASP A 97 8.51 10.73 -1.80
N GLU A 98 9.07 11.18 -2.94
CA GLU A 98 8.47 12.26 -3.73
C GLU A 98 7.03 11.92 -4.18
N LEU A 99 6.75 10.67 -4.58
CA LEU A 99 5.41 10.23 -4.99
C LEU A 99 4.42 10.17 -3.82
N VAL A 100 4.87 9.73 -2.65
CA VAL A 100 4.06 9.80 -1.42
C VAL A 100 3.76 11.26 -1.08
N GLY A 101 4.76 12.14 -1.18
CA GLY A 101 4.61 13.57 -0.97
C GLY A 101 3.57 14.20 -1.90
N GLN A 102 3.52 13.81 -3.19
CA GLN A 102 2.51 14.28 -4.14
C GLN A 102 1.09 13.93 -3.66
N LEU A 103 0.84 12.69 -3.26
CA LEU A 103 -0.47 12.27 -2.75
C LEU A 103 -0.88 13.02 -1.48
N LEU A 104 0.07 13.25 -0.57
CA LEU A 104 -0.20 14.01 0.65
C LEU A 104 -0.52 15.48 0.34
N ASN A 105 0.24 16.11 -0.54
CA ASN A 105 0.01 17.49 -0.98
C ASN A 105 -1.36 17.65 -1.66
N GLN A 106 -1.77 16.67 -2.49
CA GLN A 106 -3.10 16.70 -3.11
C GLN A 106 -4.23 16.73 -2.06
N LEU A 107 -4.11 15.96 -0.97
CA LEU A 107 -5.11 15.98 0.09
C LEU A 107 -5.20 17.36 0.77
N ASP A 108 -4.06 18.01 0.96
CA ASP A 108 -3.98 19.36 1.54
C ASP A 108 -4.55 20.42 0.57
N GLU A 109 -4.18 20.37 -0.72
CA GLU A 109 -4.67 21.27 -1.77
C GLU A 109 -6.18 21.16 -1.99
N LEU A 110 -6.73 19.97 -1.88
CA LEU A 110 -8.17 19.71 -1.97
C LEU A 110 -8.94 20.04 -0.68
N GLY A 111 -8.25 20.38 0.40
CA GLY A 111 -8.85 20.69 1.69
C GLY A 111 -9.54 19.51 2.38
N ILE A 112 -9.11 18.29 2.09
CA ILE A 112 -9.69 17.04 2.61
C ILE A 112 -8.78 16.28 3.57
N ALA A 113 -7.58 16.79 3.84
CA ALA A 113 -6.58 16.10 4.67
C ALA A 113 -7.13 15.77 6.08
N ASP A 114 -7.87 16.68 6.69
CA ASP A 114 -8.46 16.49 8.03
C ASP A 114 -9.60 15.46 8.07
N ASN A 115 -10.16 15.11 6.90
CA ASN A 115 -11.21 14.10 6.78
C ASN A 115 -10.73 12.84 6.02
N THR A 116 -9.43 12.60 6.00
CA THR A 116 -8.84 11.47 5.30
C THR A 116 -7.91 10.67 6.22
N ILE A 117 -8.13 9.35 6.28
CA ILE A 117 -7.20 8.43 6.89
C ILE A 117 -6.13 8.07 5.85
N VAL A 118 -4.87 8.25 6.21
CA VAL A 118 -3.74 7.81 5.39
C VAL A 118 -2.98 6.72 6.13
N PHE A 119 -2.84 5.56 5.49
CA PHE A 119 -1.94 4.49 5.92
C PHE A 119 -0.79 4.36 4.93
N TYR A 120 0.41 4.24 5.47
CA TYR A 120 1.60 3.90 4.70
C TYR A 120 2.28 2.68 5.30
N SER A 121 2.63 1.72 4.47
CA SER A 121 3.39 0.54 4.87
C SER A 121 4.03 -0.10 3.64
N THR A 122 4.81 -1.16 3.84
CA THR A 122 5.27 -2.07 2.79
C THR A 122 4.74 -3.48 3.03
N ASP A 123 4.77 -4.33 2.01
CA ASP A 123 4.21 -5.68 2.05
C ASP A 123 5.09 -6.69 2.79
N ASN A 124 6.40 -6.46 2.84
CA ASN A 124 7.39 -7.36 3.44
C ASN A 124 8.69 -6.63 3.77
N GLY A 125 9.52 -7.32 4.53
CA GLY A 125 10.87 -6.84 4.84
C GLY A 125 11.79 -6.77 3.62
N VAL A 126 12.93 -6.14 3.80
CA VAL A 126 13.92 -5.90 2.76
C VAL A 126 14.43 -7.21 2.12
N HIS A 127 14.83 -7.13 0.86
CA HIS A 127 15.42 -8.23 0.10
C HIS A 127 16.90 -7.94 -0.17
N TYR A 128 17.72 -7.97 0.88
CA TYR A 128 19.15 -7.61 0.78
C TYR A 128 19.98 -8.64 0.00
N ASN A 129 19.44 -9.84 -0.23
CA ASN A 129 20.08 -10.81 -1.12
C ASN A 129 20.23 -10.26 -2.57
N THR A 130 19.28 -9.47 -3.05
CA THR A 130 19.38 -8.80 -4.35
C THR A 130 20.01 -7.41 -4.23
N TRP A 131 19.74 -6.72 -3.13
CA TRP A 131 20.19 -5.35 -2.86
C TRP A 131 20.95 -5.31 -1.53
N PRO A 132 22.25 -5.70 -1.50
CA PRO A 132 23.01 -5.79 -0.27
C PRO A 132 23.20 -4.44 0.45
N ASP A 133 23.04 -3.36 -0.24
CA ASP A 133 23.06 -1.96 0.21
C ASP A 133 21.67 -1.39 0.54
N ALA A 134 20.61 -2.18 0.41
CA ALA A 134 19.28 -1.81 0.88
C ALA A 134 19.25 -1.56 2.39
N GLY A 135 18.32 -0.71 2.84
CA GLY A 135 18.14 -0.42 4.26
C GLY A 135 17.85 -1.69 5.07
N ILE A 136 18.83 -2.10 5.88
CA ILE A 136 18.74 -3.30 6.73
C ILE A 136 18.11 -2.91 8.06
N THR A 137 17.22 -3.76 8.57
CA THR A 137 16.69 -3.63 9.92
C THR A 137 17.53 -4.42 10.92
N PRO A 138 17.48 -4.13 12.24
CA PRO A 138 18.18 -4.93 13.25
C PRO A 138 17.55 -6.31 13.47
N PHE A 139 16.45 -6.62 12.78
CA PHE A 139 15.74 -7.88 12.92
C PHE A 139 16.36 -8.98 12.07
N ARG A 140 16.30 -10.20 12.59
CA ARG A 140 16.89 -11.37 11.93
C ARG A 140 16.28 -11.61 10.55
N SER A 141 17.16 -11.88 9.57
CA SER A 141 16.81 -12.33 8.21
C SER A 141 16.07 -11.30 7.36
N GLU A 142 15.52 -11.71 6.24
CA GLU A 142 15.01 -10.87 5.17
C GLU A 142 13.71 -11.43 4.57
N LYS A 143 13.15 -10.76 3.55
CA LYS A 143 12.06 -11.27 2.72
C LYS A 143 12.25 -12.75 2.38
N ASN A 144 11.15 -13.50 2.32
CA ASN A 144 11.08 -14.94 2.06
C ASN A 144 11.59 -15.83 3.20
N SER A 145 11.72 -15.29 4.40
CA SER A 145 12.02 -16.09 5.60
C SER A 145 10.89 -16.03 6.62
N ASN A 146 10.96 -16.87 7.66
CA ASN A 146 10.00 -16.90 8.77
C ASN A 146 10.53 -16.16 10.01
N TRP A 147 11.29 -15.08 9.79
CA TRP A 147 11.89 -14.29 10.85
C TRP A 147 11.39 -12.84 10.82
N GLU A 148 11.58 -12.13 11.91
CA GLU A 148 11.09 -10.74 12.05
C GLU A 148 11.58 -9.81 10.93
N GLY A 149 12.78 -10.01 10.39
CA GLY A 149 13.28 -9.22 9.27
C GLY A 149 12.46 -9.35 7.98
N ALA A 150 11.63 -10.40 7.86
CA ALA A 150 10.69 -10.56 6.74
C ALA A 150 9.32 -9.94 7.01
N TYR A 151 8.86 -9.93 8.26
CA TYR A 151 7.49 -9.56 8.63
C TYR A 151 7.38 -8.17 9.25
N ARG A 152 8.40 -7.75 10.00
CA ARG A 152 8.36 -6.50 10.73
C ARG A 152 8.74 -5.35 9.82
N VAL A 153 7.73 -4.60 9.39
CA VAL A 153 7.83 -3.53 8.40
C VAL A 153 7.42 -2.19 9.00
N PRO A 154 7.87 -1.06 8.44
CA PRO A 154 7.38 0.25 8.81
C PRO A 154 5.87 0.35 8.59
N ALA A 155 5.16 0.99 9.52
CA ALA A 155 3.76 1.33 9.37
C ALA A 155 3.51 2.70 9.99
N VAL A 156 2.90 3.59 9.22
CA VAL A 156 2.55 4.94 9.64
C VAL A 156 1.08 5.18 9.36
N ALA A 157 0.39 5.79 10.33
CA ALA A 157 -1.01 6.17 10.18
C ALA A 157 -1.19 7.66 10.50
N ARG A 158 -1.92 8.37 9.64
CA ARG A 158 -2.38 9.74 9.86
C ARG A 158 -3.90 9.78 9.84
N TRP A 159 -4.49 10.25 10.92
CA TRP A 159 -5.93 10.49 11.04
C TRP A 159 -6.15 11.70 11.92
N PRO A 160 -6.14 12.92 11.35
CA PRO A 160 -6.23 14.16 12.12
C PRO A 160 -7.46 14.20 13.03
N GLY A 161 -7.28 14.70 14.25
CA GLY A 161 -8.33 14.75 15.25
C GLY A 161 -8.78 13.41 15.85
N LYS A 162 -8.17 12.30 15.42
CA LYS A 162 -8.48 10.94 15.91
C LYS A 162 -7.25 10.21 16.44
N ILE A 163 -6.14 10.27 15.73
CA ILE A 163 -4.85 9.72 16.19
C ILE A 163 -4.00 10.88 16.70
N GLU A 164 -3.48 10.77 17.93
CA GLU A 164 -2.60 11.76 18.52
C GLU A 164 -1.30 11.89 17.70
N PRO A 165 -0.91 13.11 17.29
CA PRO A 165 0.33 13.33 16.57
C PRO A 165 1.56 12.88 17.36
N GLY A 166 2.51 12.23 16.67
CA GLY A 166 3.76 11.76 17.26
C GLY A 166 3.64 10.51 18.12
N ARG A 167 2.45 9.91 18.22
CA ARG A 167 2.27 8.65 18.95
C ARG A 167 3.09 7.53 18.31
N VAL A 168 3.87 6.83 19.12
CA VAL A 168 4.63 5.64 18.75
C VAL A 168 4.03 4.43 19.44
N SER A 169 3.81 3.36 18.69
CA SER A 169 3.27 2.09 19.19
C SER A 169 4.21 0.93 18.87
N ILE A 170 4.40 0.04 19.83
CA ILE A 170 5.10 -1.25 19.67
C ILE A 170 4.11 -2.43 19.56
N ALA A 171 2.83 -2.15 19.53
CA ALA A 171 1.81 -3.19 19.43
C ALA A 171 1.88 -3.90 18.08
N VAL A 172 1.63 -5.21 18.11
CA VAL A 172 1.56 -6.00 16.88
C VAL A 172 0.30 -5.61 16.11
N MET A 173 0.47 -5.25 14.84
CA MET A 173 -0.59 -5.06 13.88
C MET A 173 -0.24 -5.80 12.59
N SER A 174 -1.21 -6.41 11.96
CA SER A 174 -1.04 -7.16 10.71
C SER A 174 -1.78 -6.49 9.56
N HIS A 175 -1.36 -6.73 8.33
CA HIS A 175 -2.11 -6.33 7.13
C HIS A 175 -3.54 -6.90 7.11
N LEU A 176 -3.79 -8.01 7.80
CA LEU A 176 -5.14 -8.56 7.98
C LEU A 176 -6.09 -7.60 8.72
N ASP A 177 -5.53 -6.70 9.54
CA ASP A 177 -6.29 -5.79 10.40
C ASP A 177 -6.78 -4.53 9.67
N TRP A 178 -6.22 -4.20 8.50
CA TRP A 178 -6.60 -2.99 7.77
C TRP A 178 -8.06 -3.01 7.34
N MET A 179 -8.52 -4.12 6.75
CA MET A 179 -9.90 -4.21 6.27
C MET A 179 -10.94 -3.98 7.37
N PRO A 180 -10.95 -4.75 8.49
CA PRO A 180 -11.92 -4.50 9.56
C PRO A 180 -11.75 -3.13 10.23
N THR A 181 -10.54 -2.59 10.29
CA THR A 181 -10.28 -1.26 10.84
C THR A 181 -10.85 -0.15 9.95
N LEU A 182 -10.59 -0.19 8.64
CA LEU A 182 -11.08 0.83 7.71
C LEU A 182 -12.59 0.78 7.54
N VAL A 183 -13.17 -0.42 7.54
CA VAL A 183 -14.63 -0.58 7.49
C VAL A 183 -15.30 -0.07 8.78
N ALA A 184 -14.68 -0.31 9.94
CA ALA A 184 -15.14 0.26 11.20
C ALA A 184 -15.05 1.79 11.22
N ALA A 185 -13.95 2.36 10.72
CA ALA A 185 -13.78 3.80 10.57
C ALA A 185 -14.84 4.41 9.61
N ALA A 186 -15.28 3.65 8.62
CA ALA A 186 -16.38 4.03 7.72
C ALA A 186 -17.78 3.84 8.32
N GLY A 187 -17.89 3.46 9.60
CA GLY A 187 -19.15 3.38 10.33
C GLY A 187 -19.73 1.98 10.51
N ASP A 188 -18.97 0.92 10.17
CA ASP A 188 -19.43 -0.47 10.31
C ASP A 188 -18.47 -1.31 11.19
N PRO A 189 -18.50 -1.13 12.52
CA PRO A 189 -17.59 -1.81 13.43
C PRO A 189 -17.87 -3.32 13.61
N ASN A 190 -19.03 -3.79 13.18
CA ASN A 190 -19.48 -5.17 13.40
C ASN A 190 -19.23 -6.12 12.23
N LEU A 191 -18.53 -5.68 11.20
CA LEU A 191 -18.28 -6.44 9.97
C LEU A 191 -17.90 -7.90 10.21
N LYS A 192 -16.96 -8.16 11.12
CA LYS A 192 -16.47 -9.51 11.41
C LYS A 192 -17.57 -10.43 11.94
N GLN A 193 -18.35 -9.95 12.89
CA GLN A 193 -19.45 -10.70 13.50
C GLN A 193 -20.58 -10.97 12.50
N ASP A 194 -20.88 -9.98 11.65
CA ASP A 194 -21.93 -10.09 10.66
C ASP A 194 -21.55 -11.05 9.55
N LEU A 195 -20.29 -11.06 9.11
CA LEU A 195 -19.79 -12.02 8.13
C LEU A 195 -19.80 -13.45 8.65
N LEU A 196 -19.52 -13.67 9.95
CA LEU A 196 -19.64 -15.00 10.57
C LEU A 196 -21.07 -15.54 10.55
N LYS A 197 -22.08 -14.67 10.76
CA LYS A 197 -23.50 -15.03 10.71
C LYS A 197 -24.02 -15.18 9.28
N GLY A 198 -23.39 -14.51 8.36
CA GLY A 198 -23.82 -14.35 6.98
C GLY A 198 -24.38 -12.95 6.73
N ARG A 199 -23.76 -12.24 5.79
CA ARG A 199 -24.10 -10.86 5.43
C ARG A 199 -24.22 -10.72 3.92
N ARG A 200 -25.18 -9.91 3.49
CA ARG A 200 -25.27 -9.51 2.08
C ARG A 200 -24.19 -8.47 1.76
N VAL A 201 -23.35 -8.77 0.77
CA VAL A 201 -22.34 -7.87 0.24
C VAL A 201 -22.60 -7.69 -1.27
N GLY A 202 -23.07 -6.52 -1.65
CA GLY A 202 -23.56 -6.28 -3.01
C GLY A 202 -24.70 -7.25 -3.35
N GLN A 203 -24.52 -8.07 -4.39
CA GLN A 203 -25.50 -9.06 -4.84
C GLN A 203 -25.30 -10.46 -4.25
N LYS A 204 -24.26 -10.68 -3.44
CA LYS A 204 -23.90 -12.00 -2.90
C LYS A 204 -24.10 -12.05 -1.39
N ASN A 205 -24.46 -13.22 -0.87
CA ASN A 205 -24.37 -13.50 0.55
C ASN A 205 -22.99 -14.06 0.86
N ALA A 206 -22.27 -13.39 1.76
CA ALA A 206 -20.97 -13.78 2.23
C ALA A 206 -21.09 -14.34 3.67
N LYS A 207 -20.62 -15.57 3.88
CA LYS A 207 -20.44 -16.16 5.21
C LYS A 207 -19.00 -16.62 5.31
N LEU A 208 -18.20 -15.89 6.08
CA LEU A 208 -16.77 -16.15 6.19
C LEU A 208 -16.21 -15.61 7.52
N HIS A 209 -15.06 -16.13 7.90
CA HIS A 209 -14.28 -15.65 9.03
C HIS A 209 -13.23 -14.65 8.54
N LEU A 210 -13.08 -13.54 9.26
CA LEU A 210 -11.97 -12.59 9.08
C LEU A 210 -10.95 -12.79 10.22
N ASP A 211 -9.69 -12.99 9.85
CA ASP A 211 -8.60 -13.13 10.83
C ASP A 211 -8.13 -11.78 11.40
N GLY A 212 -8.52 -10.68 10.76
CA GLY A 212 -8.21 -9.33 11.19
C GLY A 212 -9.02 -8.85 12.38
N TYR A 213 -8.51 -7.81 13.03
CA TYR A 213 -9.13 -7.12 14.16
C TYR A 213 -9.40 -5.66 13.81
N ASN A 214 -10.45 -5.08 14.43
CA ASN A 214 -10.70 -3.64 14.35
C ASN A 214 -9.75 -2.90 15.32
N PHE A 215 -8.86 -2.10 14.79
CA PHE A 215 -7.90 -1.30 15.54
C PHE A 215 -8.38 0.12 15.85
N VAL A 216 -9.56 0.53 15.41
CA VAL A 216 -10.04 1.91 15.66
C VAL A 216 -9.96 2.28 17.14
N PRO A 217 -10.48 1.50 18.10
CA PRO A 217 -10.42 1.89 19.53
C PRO A 217 -8.99 2.05 20.04
N TYR A 218 -8.06 1.22 19.57
CA TYR A 218 -6.66 1.33 19.94
C TYR A 218 -5.99 2.55 19.31
N LEU A 219 -6.23 2.80 18.03
CA LEU A 219 -5.63 3.91 17.29
C LEU A 219 -6.13 5.27 17.82
N THR A 220 -7.39 5.35 18.21
CA THR A 220 -8.01 6.59 18.75
C THR A 220 -7.75 6.80 20.25
N GLY A 221 -7.12 5.84 20.93
CA GLY A 221 -6.84 5.93 22.36
C GLY A 221 -8.02 5.61 23.28
N GLU A 222 -9.11 5.06 22.74
CA GLU A 222 -10.23 4.57 23.56
C GLU A 222 -9.83 3.36 24.42
N THR A 223 -8.80 2.62 23.99
CA THR A 223 -8.18 1.55 24.75
C THR A 223 -6.67 1.55 24.59
N GLU A 224 -5.95 1.19 25.64
CA GLU A 224 -4.50 0.99 25.62
C GLU A 224 -4.12 -0.42 25.17
N GLN A 225 -5.07 -1.35 25.14
CA GLN A 225 -4.83 -2.73 24.78
C GLN A 225 -5.00 -2.94 23.29
N SER A 226 -3.91 -3.39 22.63
CA SER A 226 -4.00 -3.87 21.26
C SER A 226 -4.92 -5.09 21.15
N PRO A 227 -5.81 -5.14 20.16
CA PRO A 227 -6.67 -6.30 19.94
C PRO A 227 -5.90 -7.54 19.45
N ARG A 228 -4.68 -7.35 18.90
CA ARG A 228 -3.81 -8.43 18.44
C ARG A 228 -2.62 -8.60 19.39
N ARG A 229 -2.37 -9.83 19.82
CA ARG A 229 -1.26 -10.17 20.71
C ARG A 229 -0.16 -10.99 20.04
N HIS A 230 -0.46 -11.60 18.92
CA HIS A 230 0.46 -12.47 18.17
C HIS A 230 0.12 -12.46 16.69
N PHE A 231 1.09 -12.87 15.90
CA PHE A 231 0.99 -13.03 14.46
C PHE A 231 1.38 -14.47 14.08
#